data_ea81266d39bfb04e4d26d0ed5701a741
#
_entry.id   ea81266d39bfb04e4d26d0ed5701a741
#
_cell.length_a   1.000
_cell.length_b   1.000
_cell.length_c   1.000
_cell.angle_alpha   90.00
_cell.angle_beta   90.00
_cell.angle_gamma   90.00
#
_symmetry.space_group_name_H-M   'P 1'
#
loop_
_entity.id
_entity.type
_entity.pdbx_description
1 polymer ?
#
loop_
_entity_poly.entity_id
_entity_poly.type
_entity_poly.pdbx_seq_one_letter_code
_entity_poly.pdbx_strand_id
1 'polypeptide(L)'
;LILPMIFFFKNEAYSNDGKKFYDLKINDISGKVIDFKDYKDKVVLIVNTASYCGFTKQYTDLQTLWEKYKSKGLIVLGTPSNSFNQEKKENKEVKDFCEFNFNINFPLSEIIDVKGKNAHQIYKWAKSNFGNSAVPKWNFHKILVNKNGQIIDTFASFTNPMSNKIIREIEKSL
;
A
#
# COMPACT_ATOMS: atom_id res chain seq x y z
N LEU A 1 -10.32 -18.40 50.19
CA LEU A 1 -10.77 -18.77 48.82
C LEU A 1 -10.48 -17.63 47.91
N ILE A 2 -9.43 -17.78 47.05
CA ILE A 2 -9.04 -16.78 46.05
C ILE A 2 -9.64 -17.23 44.74
N LEU A 3 -10.59 -16.44 44.21
CA LEU A 3 -11.26 -16.70 42.97
C LEU A 3 -10.34 -16.20 41.83
N PRO A 4 -9.99 -17.00 40.78
CA PRO A 4 -9.17 -16.53 39.69
C PRO A 4 -10.00 -15.60 38.80
N MET A 5 -9.48 -14.39 38.60
CA MET A 5 -10.04 -13.40 37.71
C MET A 5 -9.69 -13.83 36.25
N ILE A 6 -10.66 -14.40 35.55
CA ILE A 6 -10.51 -14.79 34.16
C ILE A 6 -10.63 -13.53 33.30
N PHE A 7 -9.49 -13.05 32.76
CA PHE A 7 -9.48 -12.02 31.75
C PHE A 7 -9.95 -12.63 30.40
N PHE A 8 -11.17 -12.34 30.03
CA PHE A 8 -11.64 -12.55 28.68
C PHE A 8 -10.98 -11.50 27.78
N PHE A 9 -9.91 -11.89 27.08
CA PHE A 9 -9.49 -11.14 25.92
C PHE A 9 -10.60 -11.26 24.87
N LYS A 10 -11.36 -10.19 24.64
CA LYS A 10 -12.20 -10.06 23.46
C LYS A 10 -11.26 -10.06 22.26
N ASN A 11 -11.11 -11.21 21.63
CA ASN A 11 -10.70 -11.25 20.22
C ASN A 11 -11.80 -10.51 19.47
N GLU A 12 -11.55 -9.26 19.10
CA GLU A 12 -12.30 -8.60 18.05
C GLU A 12 -12.01 -9.41 16.79
N ALA A 13 -12.90 -10.33 16.48
CA ALA A 13 -12.94 -11.00 15.20
C ALA A 13 -13.15 -9.89 14.17
N TYR A 14 -12.08 -9.50 13.47
CA TYR A 14 -12.18 -8.64 12.30
C TYR A 14 -13.14 -9.36 11.35
N SER A 15 -14.31 -8.77 11.12
CA SER A 15 -15.25 -9.26 10.13
C SER A 15 -14.54 -9.14 8.78
N ASN A 16 -14.00 -10.26 8.32
CA ASN A 16 -13.62 -10.39 6.93
C ASN A 16 -14.93 -10.25 6.15
N ASP A 17 -15.13 -9.10 5.49
CA ASP A 17 -16.30 -8.84 4.65
C ASP A 17 -16.32 -9.74 3.39
N GLY A 18 -15.44 -10.73 3.34
CA GLY A 18 -15.32 -11.70 2.26
C GLY A 18 -14.76 -11.15 0.95
N LYS A 19 -14.42 -9.87 0.89
CA LYS A 19 -13.86 -9.26 -0.32
C LYS A 19 -12.49 -9.82 -0.64
N LYS A 20 -12.30 -10.17 -1.90
CA LYS A 20 -11.00 -10.55 -2.45
C LYS A 20 -10.29 -9.31 -2.99
N PHE A 21 -8.97 -9.38 -3.16
CA PHE A 21 -8.18 -8.30 -3.73
C PHE A 21 -8.75 -7.79 -5.06
N TYR A 22 -9.15 -8.70 -5.93
CA TYR A 22 -9.68 -8.35 -7.26
C TYR A 22 -11.12 -7.80 -7.26
N ASP A 23 -11.80 -7.76 -6.11
CA ASP A 23 -13.10 -7.11 -5.96
C ASP A 23 -12.97 -5.62 -5.61
N LEU A 24 -11.73 -5.17 -5.37
CA LEU A 24 -11.44 -3.80 -4.96
C LEU A 24 -11.28 -2.88 -6.17
N LYS A 25 -11.55 -1.60 -5.93
CA LYS A 25 -11.36 -0.50 -6.87
C LYS A 25 -10.82 0.71 -6.11
N ILE A 26 -10.10 1.56 -6.82
CA ILE A 26 -9.64 2.85 -6.33
C ILE A 26 -9.64 3.85 -7.49
N ASN A 27 -9.84 5.12 -7.22
CA ASN A 27 -9.63 6.13 -8.25
C ASN A 27 -8.13 6.45 -8.37
N ASP A 28 -7.65 6.64 -9.57
CA ASP A 28 -6.32 7.19 -9.79
C ASP A 28 -6.25 8.67 -9.42
N ILE A 29 -5.06 9.24 -9.44
CA ILE A 29 -4.79 10.65 -9.07
C ILE A 29 -5.54 11.65 -9.98
N SER A 30 -6.06 11.22 -11.12
CA SER A 30 -6.84 12.02 -12.08
C SER A 30 -8.35 11.73 -12.00
N GLY A 31 -8.79 10.87 -11.08
CA GLY A 31 -10.18 10.50 -10.86
C GLY A 31 -10.69 9.34 -11.70
N LYS A 32 -9.84 8.69 -12.52
CA LYS A 32 -10.21 7.52 -13.30
C LYS A 32 -10.16 6.27 -12.42
N VAL A 33 -11.14 5.37 -12.57
CA VAL A 33 -11.21 4.13 -11.81
C VAL A 33 -10.08 3.17 -12.22
N ILE A 34 -9.32 2.69 -11.23
CA ILE A 34 -8.45 1.51 -11.31
C ILE A 34 -9.25 0.33 -10.77
N ASP A 35 -9.59 -0.62 -11.62
CA ASP A 35 -10.23 -1.88 -11.23
C ASP A 35 -9.15 -2.94 -11.00
N PHE A 36 -9.08 -3.51 -9.79
CA PHE A 36 -8.02 -4.48 -9.48
C PHE A 36 -8.17 -5.81 -10.23
N LYS A 37 -9.27 -6.03 -10.92
CA LYS A 37 -9.36 -7.13 -11.89
C LYS A 37 -8.32 -7.03 -13.01
N ASP A 38 -7.91 -5.80 -13.36
CA ASP A 38 -6.87 -5.54 -14.36
C ASP A 38 -5.47 -5.93 -13.86
N TYR A 39 -5.31 -6.15 -12.55
CA TYR A 39 -4.07 -6.61 -11.92
C TYR A 39 -4.00 -8.13 -11.72
N LYS A 40 -4.94 -8.87 -12.33
CA LYS A 40 -4.91 -10.33 -12.31
C LYS A 40 -3.58 -10.84 -12.89
N ASP A 41 -3.02 -11.85 -12.26
CA ASP A 41 -1.72 -12.43 -12.64
C ASP A 41 -0.52 -11.46 -12.54
N LYS A 42 -0.69 -10.34 -11.81
CA LYS A 42 0.38 -9.38 -11.51
C LYS A 42 0.76 -9.46 -10.04
N VAL A 43 2.03 -9.20 -9.77
CA VAL A 43 2.54 -8.90 -8.42
C VAL A 43 2.30 -7.40 -8.16
N VAL A 44 1.74 -7.04 -7.01
CA VAL A 44 1.41 -5.63 -6.71
C VAL A 44 2.13 -5.20 -5.44
N LEU A 45 2.94 -4.15 -5.53
CA LEU A 45 3.52 -3.46 -4.38
C LEU A 45 2.72 -2.19 -4.10
N ILE A 46 1.96 -2.20 -3.01
CA ILE A 46 1.17 -1.05 -2.57
C ILE A 46 2.00 -0.25 -1.58
N VAL A 47 2.11 1.07 -1.77
CA VAL A 47 2.93 1.96 -0.92
C VAL A 47 2.14 3.20 -0.59
N ASN A 48 1.92 3.48 0.70
CA ASN A 48 1.36 4.76 1.10
C ASN A 48 2.43 5.85 1.08
N THR A 49 2.18 6.92 0.38
CA THR A 49 3.16 7.96 0.08
C THR A 49 2.78 9.32 0.65
N ALA A 50 3.75 10.22 0.76
CA ALA A 50 3.55 11.60 1.16
C ALA A 50 4.65 12.51 0.61
N SER A 51 4.32 13.78 0.31
CA SER A 51 5.23 14.76 -0.30
C SER A 51 6.18 15.43 0.68
N TYR A 52 5.87 15.44 1.99
CA TYR A 52 6.62 16.17 3.02
C TYR A 52 7.23 15.25 4.07
N CYS A 53 7.55 14.01 3.72
CA CYS A 53 8.11 13.01 4.60
C CYS A 53 9.63 12.92 4.47
N GLY A 54 10.33 12.56 5.56
CA GLY A 54 11.76 12.23 5.48
C GLY A 54 12.10 11.08 4.53
N PHE A 55 11.12 10.22 4.23
CA PHE A 55 11.26 9.11 3.28
C PHE A 55 10.81 9.43 1.85
N THR A 56 10.42 10.67 1.55
CA THR A 56 9.91 11.06 0.21
C THR A 56 10.90 10.76 -0.93
N LYS A 57 12.19 10.75 -0.64
CA LYS A 57 13.24 10.35 -1.61
C LYS A 57 13.09 8.89 -2.09
N GLN A 58 12.35 8.05 -1.38
CA GLN A 58 12.04 6.68 -1.83
C GLN A 58 11.20 6.64 -3.12
N TYR A 59 10.59 7.74 -3.53
CA TYR A 59 9.94 7.85 -4.85
C TYR A 59 10.91 7.50 -6.00
N THR A 60 12.16 7.94 -5.91
CA THR A 60 13.19 7.60 -6.92
C THR A 60 13.41 6.10 -7.00
N ASP A 61 13.50 5.42 -5.86
CA ASP A 61 13.74 3.97 -5.83
C ASP A 61 12.48 3.19 -6.25
N LEU A 62 11.27 3.69 -5.93
CA LEU A 62 10.02 3.12 -6.41
C LEU A 62 9.91 3.22 -7.93
N GLN A 63 10.30 4.35 -8.51
CA GLN A 63 10.31 4.52 -9.97
C GLN A 63 11.33 3.58 -10.62
N THR A 64 12.52 3.44 -10.05
CA THR A 64 13.54 2.50 -10.53
C THR A 64 13.04 1.06 -10.47
N LEU A 65 12.41 0.67 -9.36
CA LEU A 65 11.80 -0.65 -9.19
C LEU A 65 10.72 -0.91 -10.24
N TRP A 66 9.84 0.06 -10.46
CA TRP A 66 8.79 0.01 -11.48
C TRP A 66 9.37 -0.19 -12.88
N GLU A 67 10.32 0.63 -13.30
CA GLU A 67 10.95 0.52 -14.62
C GLU A 67 11.61 -0.85 -14.82
N LYS A 68 12.25 -1.39 -13.79
CA LYS A 68 12.96 -2.67 -13.86
C LYS A 68 12.02 -3.86 -14.02
N TYR A 69 10.84 -3.83 -13.40
CA TYR A 69 9.99 -5.02 -13.25
C TYR A 69 8.61 -4.92 -13.89
N LYS A 70 8.16 -3.75 -14.37
CA LYS A 70 6.83 -3.59 -14.98
C LYS A 70 6.59 -4.55 -16.15
N SER A 71 7.58 -4.75 -17.01
CA SER A 71 7.50 -5.70 -18.13
C SER A 71 7.48 -7.16 -17.70
N LYS A 72 7.90 -7.46 -16.47
CA LYS A 72 7.90 -8.79 -15.87
C LYS A 72 6.64 -9.10 -15.07
N GLY A 73 5.73 -8.13 -14.94
CA GLY A 73 4.45 -8.32 -14.26
C GLY A 73 4.33 -7.69 -12.88
N LEU A 74 5.24 -6.77 -12.50
CA LEU A 74 5.09 -5.96 -11.29
C LEU A 74 4.21 -4.74 -11.56
N ILE A 75 3.30 -4.45 -10.65
CA ILE A 75 2.62 -3.16 -10.49
C ILE A 75 3.14 -2.50 -9.22
N VAL A 76 3.58 -1.26 -9.30
CA VAL A 76 3.77 -0.38 -8.15
C VAL A 76 2.56 0.53 -8.08
N LEU A 77 1.82 0.49 -6.97
CA LEU A 77 0.67 1.35 -6.72
C LEU A 77 0.98 2.29 -5.55
N GLY A 78 1.22 3.54 -5.86
CA GLY A 78 1.35 4.59 -4.85
C GLY A 78 -0.02 5.07 -4.39
N THR A 79 -0.20 5.19 -3.08
CA THR A 79 -1.42 5.71 -2.47
C THR A 79 -1.10 6.92 -1.60
N PRO A 80 -1.12 8.13 -2.19
CA PRO A 80 -0.89 9.36 -1.43
C PRO A 80 -1.86 9.48 -0.26
N SER A 81 -1.36 9.90 0.91
CA SER A 81 -2.18 9.98 2.11
C SER A 81 -1.75 11.09 3.05
N ASN A 82 -2.73 11.82 3.58
CA ASN A 82 -2.52 12.77 4.66
C ASN A 82 -2.80 12.18 6.06
N SER A 83 -2.92 10.86 6.18
CA SER A 83 -3.16 10.20 7.48
C SER A 83 -2.07 10.46 8.52
N PHE A 84 -0.90 10.94 8.10
CA PHE A 84 0.24 11.32 8.96
C PHE A 84 0.58 12.81 8.86
N ASN A 85 -0.31 13.63 8.32
CA ASN A 85 -0.19 15.10 8.20
C ASN A 85 1.05 15.55 7.39
N GLN A 86 1.45 14.79 6.38
CA GLN A 86 2.63 15.08 5.56
C GLN A 86 2.36 15.05 4.05
N GLU A 87 1.09 15.20 3.63
CA GLU A 87 0.73 15.25 2.21
C GLU A 87 0.12 16.59 1.83
N LYS A 88 0.13 16.89 0.54
CA LYS A 88 -0.57 18.02 -0.08
C LYS A 88 -2.08 17.83 0.02
N LYS A 89 -2.83 18.91 -0.15
CA LYS A 89 -4.29 18.88 0.00
C LYS A 89 -5.01 18.39 -1.25
N GLU A 90 -4.45 18.70 -2.43
CA GLU A 90 -5.10 18.46 -3.71
C GLU A 90 -4.38 17.37 -4.53
N ASN A 91 -5.16 16.51 -5.18
CA ASN A 91 -4.63 15.45 -6.05
C ASN A 91 -3.71 16.00 -7.15
N LYS A 92 -4.09 17.13 -7.75
CA LYS A 92 -3.28 17.77 -8.78
C LYS A 92 -1.91 18.20 -8.26
N GLU A 93 -1.84 18.75 -7.06
CA GLU A 93 -0.56 19.16 -6.46
C GLU A 93 0.35 17.96 -6.18
N VAL A 94 -0.22 16.83 -5.75
CA VAL A 94 0.53 15.57 -5.55
C VAL A 94 1.05 15.06 -6.88
N LYS A 95 0.21 15.02 -7.91
CA LYS A 95 0.58 14.58 -9.25
C LYS A 95 1.74 15.41 -9.80
N ASP A 96 1.59 16.73 -9.79
CA ASP A 96 2.61 17.65 -10.29
C ASP A 96 3.93 17.49 -9.52
N PHE A 97 3.86 17.36 -8.19
CA PHE A 97 5.02 17.12 -7.34
C PHE A 97 5.77 15.83 -7.71
N CYS A 98 5.06 14.73 -7.88
CA CYS A 98 5.63 13.42 -8.21
C CYS A 98 6.25 13.42 -9.61
N GLU A 99 5.56 13.99 -10.60
CA GLU A 99 6.05 14.08 -11.97
C GLU A 99 7.26 14.99 -12.08
N PHE A 100 7.20 16.20 -11.50
CA PHE A 100 8.28 17.19 -11.60
C PHE A 100 9.56 16.80 -10.86
N ASN A 101 9.42 16.24 -9.64
CA ASN A 101 10.59 16.00 -8.80
C ASN A 101 11.18 14.60 -8.98
N PHE A 102 10.38 13.60 -9.41
CA PHE A 102 10.78 12.20 -9.44
C PHE A 102 10.48 11.47 -10.74
N ASN A 103 9.90 12.15 -11.74
CA ASN A 103 9.47 11.56 -13.01
C ASN A 103 8.59 10.31 -12.81
N ILE A 104 7.70 10.33 -11.80
CA ILE A 104 6.84 9.20 -11.49
C ILE A 104 5.87 8.93 -12.63
N ASN A 105 5.82 7.68 -13.08
CA ASN A 105 4.87 7.21 -14.09
C ASN A 105 4.22 5.86 -13.73
N PHE A 106 4.48 5.34 -12.53
CA PHE A 106 3.69 4.23 -12.00
C PHE A 106 2.32 4.74 -11.50
N PRO A 107 1.31 3.86 -11.40
CA PRO A 107 -0.02 4.21 -10.91
C PRO A 107 0.00 4.90 -9.54
N LEU A 108 -0.63 6.06 -9.44
CA LEU A 108 -0.93 6.75 -8.19
C LEU A 108 -2.44 6.81 -8.01
N SER A 109 -2.93 6.53 -6.81
CA SER A 109 -4.33 6.78 -6.47
C SER A 109 -4.57 8.25 -6.13
N GLU A 110 -5.85 8.64 -6.08
CA GLU A 110 -6.23 9.85 -5.35
C GLU A 110 -5.76 9.80 -3.90
N ILE A 111 -5.73 10.95 -3.22
CA ILE A 111 -5.39 11.02 -1.79
C ILE A 111 -6.45 10.26 -1.00
N ILE A 112 -6.02 9.30 -0.18
CA ILE A 112 -6.88 8.45 0.63
C ILE A 112 -6.41 8.35 2.08
N ASP A 113 -7.33 7.96 2.98
CA ASP A 113 -6.95 7.56 4.33
C ASP A 113 -6.46 6.10 4.34
N VAL A 114 -5.34 5.86 5.03
CA VAL A 114 -4.69 4.54 5.07
C VAL A 114 -4.81 3.85 6.43
N LYS A 115 -5.37 4.52 7.42
CA LYS A 115 -5.57 4.00 8.79
C LYS A 115 -6.86 4.52 9.42
N GLY A 116 -7.27 3.90 10.53
CA GLY A 116 -8.45 4.29 11.30
C GLY A 116 -9.76 3.87 10.65
N LYS A 117 -10.87 4.35 11.19
CA LYS A 117 -12.22 3.96 10.74
C LYS A 117 -12.55 4.40 9.31
N ASN A 118 -11.93 5.48 8.84
CA ASN A 118 -12.14 6.05 7.51
C ASN A 118 -11.14 5.51 6.48
N ALA A 119 -10.27 4.55 6.84
CA ALA A 119 -9.33 3.96 5.90
C ALA A 119 -10.04 3.46 4.65
N HIS A 120 -9.43 3.68 3.50
CA HIS A 120 -9.93 3.17 2.22
C HIS A 120 -10.06 1.65 2.25
N GLN A 121 -10.98 1.10 1.44
CA GLN A 121 -11.28 -0.35 1.42
C GLN A 121 -10.05 -1.23 1.21
N ILE A 122 -9.07 -0.77 0.43
CA ILE A 122 -7.81 -1.52 0.20
C ILE A 122 -7.05 -1.75 1.52
N TYR A 123 -7.01 -0.76 2.42
CA TYR A 123 -6.33 -0.88 3.72
C TYR A 123 -7.17 -1.64 4.75
N LYS A 124 -8.50 -1.54 4.69
CA LYS A 124 -9.40 -2.38 5.48
C LYS A 124 -9.25 -3.86 5.08
N TRP A 125 -9.24 -4.12 3.77
CA TRP A 125 -8.97 -5.44 3.22
C TRP A 125 -7.59 -5.97 3.68
N ALA A 126 -6.54 -5.17 3.58
CA ALA A 126 -5.20 -5.56 3.98
C ALA A 126 -5.15 -5.92 5.47
N LYS A 127 -5.75 -5.12 6.34
CA LYS A 127 -5.86 -5.40 7.78
C LYS A 127 -6.62 -6.70 8.05
N SER A 128 -7.74 -6.92 7.37
CA SER A 128 -8.57 -8.12 7.57
C SER A 128 -7.86 -9.41 7.14
N ASN A 129 -6.98 -9.34 6.12
CA ASN A 129 -6.30 -10.50 5.56
C ASN A 129 -4.89 -10.76 6.12
N PHE A 130 -4.23 -9.73 6.66
CA PHE A 130 -2.84 -9.83 7.12
C PHE A 130 -2.59 -9.22 8.51
N GLY A 131 -3.63 -8.72 9.17
CA GLY A 131 -3.54 -8.18 10.52
C GLY A 131 -2.88 -6.80 10.62
N ASN A 132 -2.43 -6.46 11.82
CA ASN A 132 -1.90 -5.12 12.11
C ASN A 132 -0.57 -4.81 11.41
N SER A 133 0.17 -5.80 10.95
CA SER A 133 1.39 -5.59 10.16
C SER A 133 1.12 -4.96 8.80
N ALA A 134 -0.10 -5.11 8.26
CA ALA A 134 -0.54 -4.46 7.02
C ALA A 134 -1.09 -3.05 7.23
N VAL A 135 -1.24 -2.58 8.47
CA VAL A 135 -1.66 -1.21 8.76
C VAL A 135 -0.45 -0.29 8.78
N PRO A 136 -0.38 0.72 7.91
CA PRO A 136 0.72 1.67 7.92
C PRO A 136 0.88 2.35 9.28
N LYS A 137 2.09 2.32 9.85
CA LYS A 137 2.46 3.07 11.05
C LYS A 137 3.11 4.41 10.73
N TRP A 138 3.55 4.58 9.51
CA TRP A 138 4.10 5.79 8.94
C TRP A 138 4.00 5.78 7.41
N ASN A 139 4.39 6.88 6.75
CA ASN A 139 4.47 6.97 5.30
C ASN A 139 5.50 6.00 4.72
N PHE A 140 5.32 5.59 3.48
CA PHE A 140 6.19 4.65 2.75
C PHE A 140 6.24 3.23 3.36
N HIS A 141 5.19 2.82 4.07
CA HIS A 141 4.94 1.42 4.38
C HIS A 141 4.56 0.67 3.09
N LYS A 142 5.00 -0.57 2.96
CA LYS A 142 4.78 -1.37 1.74
C LYS A 142 4.02 -2.65 2.07
N ILE A 143 3.11 -3.02 1.18
CA ILE A 143 2.35 -4.27 1.22
C ILE A 143 2.58 -4.98 -0.11
N LEU A 144 3.06 -6.23 -0.08
CA LEU A 144 3.32 -7.03 -1.28
C LEU A 144 2.22 -8.06 -1.47
N VAL A 145 1.57 -8.01 -2.64
CA VAL A 145 0.49 -8.91 -3.04
C VAL A 145 0.97 -9.78 -4.20
N ASN A 146 0.77 -11.09 -4.09
CA ASN A 146 1.16 -12.05 -5.13
C ASN A 146 0.14 -12.11 -6.29
N LYS A 147 0.45 -12.91 -7.32
CA LYS A 147 -0.40 -13.12 -8.51
C LYS A 147 -1.79 -13.67 -8.21
N ASN A 148 -1.99 -14.28 -7.03
CA ASN A 148 -3.28 -14.82 -6.58
C ASN A 148 -4.09 -13.80 -5.75
N GLY A 149 -3.61 -12.56 -5.62
CA GLY A 149 -4.28 -11.54 -4.83
C GLY A 149 -4.14 -11.74 -3.31
N GLN A 150 -3.11 -12.44 -2.86
CA GLN A 150 -2.82 -12.68 -1.43
C GLN A 150 -1.65 -11.81 -0.99
N ILE A 151 -1.76 -11.19 0.19
CA ILE A 151 -0.63 -10.49 0.81
C ILE A 151 0.37 -11.55 1.27
N ILE A 152 1.61 -11.39 0.86
CA ILE A 152 2.71 -12.31 1.20
C ILE A 152 3.73 -11.70 2.17
N ASP A 153 3.88 -10.37 2.17
CA ASP A 153 4.75 -9.67 3.12
C ASP A 153 4.39 -8.20 3.24
N THR A 154 4.88 -7.58 4.30
CA THR A 154 4.84 -6.12 4.52
C THR A 154 6.20 -5.61 4.92
N PHE A 155 6.51 -4.37 4.55
CA PHE A 155 7.82 -3.77 4.84
C PHE A 155 7.63 -2.40 5.49
N ALA A 156 8.40 -2.15 6.53
CA ALA A 156 8.37 -0.89 7.25
C ALA A 156 8.81 0.29 6.36
N SER A 157 8.44 1.49 6.79
CA SER A 157 8.72 2.76 6.09
C SER A 157 10.18 2.94 5.70
N PHE A 158 11.11 2.58 6.61
CA PHE A 158 12.56 2.72 6.39
C PHE A 158 13.18 1.67 5.45
N THR A 159 12.43 0.60 5.09
CA THR A 159 12.95 -0.41 4.16
C THR A 159 12.96 0.17 2.75
N ASN A 160 14.16 0.35 2.18
CA ASN A 160 14.31 0.90 0.84
C ASN A 160 13.66 -0.01 -0.21
N PRO A 161 12.89 0.54 -1.17
CA PRO A 161 12.24 -0.24 -2.24
C PRO A 161 13.21 -1.09 -3.07
N MET A 162 14.45 -0.65 -3.25
CA MET A 162 15.50 -1.36 -3.97
C MET A 162 16.36 -2.27 -3.09
N SER A 163 15.97 -2.48 -1.81
CA SER A 163 16.67 -3.41 -0.93
C SER A 163 16.60 -4.86 -1.42
N ASN A 164 17.64 -5.63 -1.17
CA ASN A 164 17.66 -7.05 -1.51
C ASN A 164 16.47 -7.83 -0.90
N LYS A 165 15.98 -7.38 0.27
CA LYS A 165 14.82 -7.98 0.93
C LYS A 165 13.56 -7.88 0.06
N ILE A 166 13.23 -6.67 -0.43
CA ILE A 166 12.05 -6.44 -1.27
C ILE A 166 12.23 -7.06 -2.65
N ILE A 167 13.38 -6.85 -3.29
CA ILE A 167 13.66 -7.39 -4.63
C ILE A 167 13.51 -8.91 -4.64
N ARG A 168 14.07 -9.60 -3.67
CA ARG A 168 14.00 -11.07 -3.60
C ARG A 168 12.56 -11.58 -3.48
N GLU A 169 11.73 -10.94 -2.64
CA GLU A 169 10.33 -11.36 -2.49
C GLU A 169 9.50 -11.06 -3.76
N ILE A 170 9.79 -9.95 -4.45
CA ILE A 170 9.19 -9.65 -5.75
C ILE A 170 9.60 -10.69 -6.79
N GLU A 171 10.90 -10.97 -6.94
CA GLU A 171 11.42 -11.92 -7.94
C GLU A 171 10.90 -13.34 -7.73
N LYS A 172 10.72 -13.78 -6.49
CA LYS A 172 10.10 -15.09 -6.19
C LYS A 172 8.62 -15.15 -6.57
N SER A 173 7.95 -14.00 -6.65
CA SER A 173 6.51 -13.90 -6.89
C SER A 173 6.18 -13.65 -8.36
N LEU A 174 7.15 -13.18 -9.16
CA LEU A 174 7.02 -12.95 -10.60
C LEU A 174 7.08 -14.26 -11.39
#